data_eda633f72c0d1e30e8e3ecfb871e102c
#
_entry.id   eda633f72c0d1e30e8e3ecfb871e102c
#
_cell.length_a   1.000
_cell.length_b   1.000
_cell.length_c   1.000
_cell.angle_alpha   90.00
_cell.angle_beta   90.00
_cell.angle_gamma   90.00
#
_symmetry.space_group_name_H-M   'P 1'
#
loop_
_entity.id
_entity.type
_entity.pdbx_description
1 polymer ?
#
loop_
_entity_poly.entity_id
_entity_poly.type
_entity_poly.pdbx_seq_one_letter_code
_entity_poly.pdbx_strand_id
1 'polypeptide(L)'
;MSPNDPRPRALRFVARLAATLLAALTFAAAMATSPAPADPIGSVTKLPLPRFASLKTDRVNLREGPSKDHPTKWVYQRAGLPVEITAEFEIWRRVRDSEGVEGWVLHSLLSGRRTALVTPTKKGESSPIYARASTAADLAATLEAGVIANIRSCDGAWCLVDGEGFKGYIQQVKLWGVYPDEKIQ
;
A
#
# COMPACT_ATOMS: atom_id res chain seq x y z
N MET A 1 -55.23 57.88 -49.62
CA MET A 1 -56.01 56.94 -48.77
C MET A 1 -55.16 55.67 -48.58
N SER A 2 -54.68 55.49 -47.36
CA SER A 2 -53.97 54.33 -46.85
C SER A 2 -54.84 53.08 -47.04
N PRO A 3 -54.30 51.84 -46.93
CA PRO A 3 -53.93 51.37 -45.56
C PRO A 3 -52.70 50.45 -45.45
N ASN A 4 -52.16 50.49 -44.28
CA ASN A 4 -51.39 49.55 -43.43
C ASN A 4 -51.47 48.08 -43.82
N ASP A 5 -50.29 47.47 -43.95
CA ASP A 5 -50.10 45.99 -43.78
C ASP A 5 -49.19 45.73 -42.57
N PRO A 6 -49.69 45.14 -41.49
CA PRO A 6 -48.86 44.75 -40.31
C PRO A 6 -48.41 43.32 -40.50
N ARG A 7 -47.16 43.10 -40.93
CA ARG A 7 -46.54 41.79 -40.84
C ARG A 7 -45.85 41.60 -39.48
N PRO A 8 -46.08 40.49 -38.78
CA PRO A 8 -45.60 40.30 -37.43
C PRO A 8 -44.09 40.03 -37.43
N ARG A 9 -43.41 40.79 -36.58
CA ARG A 9 -41.94 40.70 -36.31
C ARG A 9 -41.52 39.44 -35.49
N ALA A 10 -42.35 38.40 -35.46
CA ALA A 10 -42.14 37.26 -34.54
C ALA A 10 -41.28 36.09 -35.09
N LEU A 11 -40.81 36.14 -36.35
CA LEU A 11 -40.13 34.97 -36.96
C LEU A 11 -38.62 35.08 -37.06
N ARG A 12 -37.97 36.08 -36.46
CA ARG A 12 -36.50 36.22 -36.53
C ARG A 12 -35.76 35.89 -35.23
N PHE A 13 -36.46 35.53 -34.15
CA PHE A 13 -35.82 35.21 -32.88
C PHE A 13 -35.64 33.71 -32.63
N VAL A 14 -36.26 32.82 -33.39
CA VAL A 14 -36.21 31.37 -33.15
C VAL A 14 -34.99 30.72 -33.84
N ALA A 15 -34.41 31.35 -34.86
CA ALA A 15 -33.29 30.78 -35.62
C ALA A 15 -31.88 31.00 -35.00
N ARG A 16 -31.74 31.81 -33.92
CA ARG A 16 -30.48 32.09 -33.29
C ARG A 16 -30.22 31.33 -31.98
N LEU A 17 -31.21 30.65 -31.42
CA LEU A 17 -31.09 29.86 -30.20
C LEU A 17 -30.74 28.37 -30.42
N ALA A 18 -30.92 27.87 -31.66
CA ALA A 18 -30.61 26.47 -31.99
C ALA A 18 -29.11 26.23 -32.34
N ALA A 19 -28.35 27.27 -32.66
CA ALA A 19 -26.93 27.14 -33.04
C ALA A 19 -25.94 27.19 -31.85
N THR A 20 -26.37 27.61 -30.67
CA THR A 20 -25.51 27.72 -29.49
C THR A 20 -25.56 26.50 -28.56
N LEU A 21 -26.54 25.60 -28.75
CA LEU A 21 -26.68 24.37 -27.95
C LEU A 21 -25.90 23.16 -28.49
N LEU A 22 -25.40 23.22 -29.73
CA LEU A 22 -24.65 22.12 -30.34
C LEU A 22 -23.12 22.22 -30.11
N ALA A 23 -22.62 23.38 -29.67
CA ALA A 23 -21.20 23.58 -29.41
C ALA A 23 -20.74 23.21 -27.97
N ALA A 24 -21.71 22.94 -27.07
CA ALA A 24 -21.41 22.62 -25.66
C ALA A 24 -21.27 21.10 -25.36
N LEU A 25 -21.52 20.23 -26.33
CA LEU A 25 -21.55 18.77 -26.10
C LEU A 25 -20.28 18.02 -26.53
N THR A 26 -19.25 18.70 -27.03
CA THR A 26 -18.01 18.04 -27.51
C THR A 26 -16.78 18.26 -26.64
N PHE A 27 -16.93 18.87 -25.45
CA PHE A 27 -15.78 19.15 -24.58
C PHE A 27 -15.63 18.18 -23.37
N ALA A 28 -16.37 17.06 -23.36
CA ALA A 28 -16.43 16.15 -22.21
C ALA A 28 -15.83 14.75 -22.51
N ALA A 29 -14.72 14.63 -23.23
CA ALA A 29 -14.09 13.34 -23.45
C ALA A 29 -12.58 13.41 -23.69
N ALA A 30 -11.84 13.97 -22.77
CA ALA A 30 -10.40 13.74 -22.70
C ALA A 30 -9.98 13.81 -21.23
N MET A 31 -10.53 12.96 -20.39
CA MET A 31 -9.85 12.56 -19.16
C MET A 31 -8.68 11.68 -19.61
N ALA A 32 -7.56 12.32 -19.90
CA ALA A 32 -6.29 11.63 -20.05
C ALA A 32 -6.03 10.89 -18.74
N THR A 33 -6.20 9.58 -18.75
CA THR A 33 -5.69 8.71 -17.69
C THR A 33 -4.17 8.87 -17.72
N SER A 34 -3.63 9.75 -16.88
CA SER A 34 -2.19 9.79 -16.65
C SER A 34 -1.77 8.39 -16.20
N PRO A 35 -0.79 7.75 -16.86
CA PRO A 35 -0.27 6.48 -16.38
C PRO A 35 0.20 6.69 -14.95
N ALA A 36 -0.19 5.79 -14.06
CA ALA A 36 0.33 5.78 -12.70
C ALA A 36 1.87 5.77 -12.77
N PRO A 37 2.58 6.58 -11.97
CA PRO A 37 4.03 6.56 -11.95
C PRO A 37 4.47 5.12 -11.65
N ALA A 38 5.34 4.56 -12.49
CA ALA A 38 5.94 3.26 -12.25
C ALA A 38 6.71 3.31 -10.94
N ASP A 39 6.57 2.27 -10.11
CA ASP A 39 7.31 2.16 -8.86
C ASP A 39 8.82 2.30 -9.14
N PRO A 40 9.54 3.08 -8.34
CA PRO A 40 10.96 3.24 -8.53
C PRO A 40 11.68 1.90 -8.39
N ILE A 41 12.67 1.68 -9.25
CA ILE A 41 13.50 0.47 -9.25
C ILE A 41 14.73 0.70 -8.39
N GLY A 42 15.04 -0.23 -7.52
CA GLY A 42 16.22 -0.19 -6.68
C GLY A 42 17.51 -0.09 -7.50
N SER A 43 18.39 0.83 -7.12
CA SER A 43 19.63 1.11 -7.86
C SER A 43 20.60 -0.06 -7.88
N VAL A 44 20.58 -0.89 -6.83
CA VAL A 44 21.51 -2.01 -6.64
C VAL A 44 20.89 -3.34 -7.05
N THR A 45 19.71 -3.68 -6.48
CA THR A 45 19.10 -5.00 -6.69
C THR A 45 18.26 -5.11 -7.93
N LYS A 46 17.87 -3.97 -8.54
CA LYS A 46 16.91 -3.89 -9.65
C LYS A 46 15.51 -4.41 -9.30
N LEU A 47 15.20 -4.55 -8.02
CA LEU A 47 13.87 -4.92 -7.53
C LEU A 47 13.02 -3.67 -7.33
N PRO A 48 11.68 -3.78 -7.40
CA PRO A 48 10.77 -2.68 -7.11
C PRO A 48 10.98 -2.09 -5.71
N LEU A 49 10.76 -0.79 -5.59
CA LEU A 49 10.72 -0.04 -4.34
C LEU A 49 9.39 0.74 -4.26
N PRO A 50 8.76 0.83 -3.07
CA PRO A 50 9.17 0.14 -1.87
C PRO A 50 8.89 -1.36 -1.91
N ARG A 51 9.51 -2.15 -1.02
CA ARG A 51 9.23 -3.58 -0.85
C ARG A 51 9.48 -4.05 0.57
N PHE A 52 8.75 -5.06 1.01
CA PHE A 52 8.95 -5.65 2.33
C PHE A 52 10.08 -6.68 2.35
N ALA A 53 10.80 -6.69 3.47
CA ALA A 53 11.79 -7.68 3.87
C ALA A 53 11.63 -7.94 5.37
N SER A 54 12.37 -8.89 5.93
CA SER A 54 12.40 -9.12 7.36
C SER A 54 13.82 -9.05 7.93
N LEU A 55 13.95 -8.68 9.19
CA LEU A 55 15.22 -8.73 9.89
C LEU A 55 15.66 -10.18 10.05
N LYS A 56 16.93 -10.45 9.71
CA LYS A 56 17.50 -11.80 9.73
C LYS A 56 17.91 -12.24 11.15
N THR A 57 18.31 -11.28 11.98
CA THR A 57 18.83 -11.50 13.32
C THR A 57 18.02 -10.73 14.36
N ASP A 58 18.18 -11.08 15.62
CA ASP A 58 17.53 -10.45 16.77
C ASP A 58 18.18 -9.11 17.18
N ARG A 59 19.34 -8.75 16.61
CA ARG A 59 19.99 -7.48 16.88
C ARG A 59 20.42 -6.79 15.59
N VAL A 60 19.75 -5.70 15.25
CA VAL A 60 20.01 -4.91 14.05
C VAL A 60 20.06 -3.43 14.38
N ASN A 61 21.21 -2.80 14.11
CA ASN A 61 21.38 -1.35 14.27
C ASN A 61 20.75 -0.62 13.07
N LEU A 62 19.81 0.28 13.36
CA LEU A 62 19.28 1.27 12.42
C LEU A 62 20.13 2.53 12.54
N ARG A 63 20.75 2.97 11.45
CA ARG A 63 21.65 4.12 11.43
C ARG A 63 21.03 5.32 10.74
N GLU A 64 21.54 6.50 11.01
CA GLU A 64 21.09 7.76 10.40
C GLU A 64 21.49 7.87 8.93
N GLY A 65 22.57 7.20 8.51
CA GLY A 65 23.06 7.22 7.14
C GLY A 65 23.70 5.88 6.71
N PRO A 66 24.01 5.75 5.40
CA PRO A 66 24.48 4.52 4.79
C PRO A 66 26.00 4.32 4.98
N SER A 67 26.47 4.39 6.23
CA SER A 67 27.86 4.10 6.64
C SER A 67 27.89 3.61 8.07
N LYS A 68 28.96 2.89 8.44
CA LYS A 68 29.21 2.49 9.84
C LYS A 68 29.58 3.67 10.73
N ASP A 69 30.00 4.77 10.15
CA ASP A 69 30.39 6.00 10.85
C ASP A 69 29.19 6.82 11.32
N HIS A 70 28.04 6.61 10.69
CA HIS A 70 26.80 7.26 11.13
C HIS A 70 26.32 6.71 12.47
N PRO A 71 25.78 7.57 13.35
CA PRO A 71 25.23 7.16 14.64
C PRO A 71 24.14 6.10 14.49
N THR A 72 24.05 5.22 15.48
CA THR A 72 22.93 4.30 15.62
C THR A 72 21.76 5.05 16.21
N LYS A 73 20.67 5.19 15.44
CA LYS A 73 19.43 5.84 15.83
C LYS A 73 18.55 4.93 16.68
N TRP A 74 18.51 3.63 16.33
CA TRP A 74 17.69 2.62 16.97
C TRP A 74 18.34 1.24 16.92
N VAL A 75 17.98 0.35 17.84
CA VAL A 75 18.42 -1.05 17.82
C VAL A 75 17.20 -1.95 17.87
N TYR A 76 16.92 -2.64 16.78
CA TYR A 76 15.91 -3.69 16.76
C TYR A 76 16.39 -4.91 17.50
N GLN A 77 15.50 -5.56 18.27
CA GLN A 77 15.83 -6.70 19.12
C GLN A 77 14.96 -7.95 18.83
N ARG A 78 14.40 -8.03 17.63
CA ARG A 78 13.50 -9.14 17.23
C ARG A 78 13.83 -9.61 15.82
N ALA A 79 14.28 -10.86 15.69
CA ALA A 79 14.39 -11.51 14.40
C ALA A 79 13.00 -11.65 13.73
N GLY A 80 12.98 -11.61 12.42
CA GLY A 80 11.72 -11.72 11.66
C GLY A 80 10.87 -10.47 11.65
N LEU A 81 11.23 -9.37 12.32
CA LEU A 81 10.48 -8.11 12.26
C LEU A 81 10.39 -7.65 10.80
N PRO A 82 9.18 -7.41 10.25
CA PRO A 82 9.05 -6.87 8.90
C PRO A 82 9.53 -5.43 8.86
N VAL A 83 10.18 -5.07 7.76
CA VAL A 83 10.60 -3.70 7.44
C VAL A 83 10.36 -3.44 5.97
N GLU A 84 10.02 -2.20 5.63
CA GLU A 84 9.83 -1.78 4.26
C GLU A 84 11.12 -1.13 3.73
N ILE A 85 11.72 -1.67 2.68
CA ILE A 85 12.89 -1.09 2.02
C ILE A 85 12.41 0.02 1.11
N THR A 86 12.82 1.26 1.38
CA THR A 86 12.41 2.46 0.64
C THR A 86 13.51 2.99 -0.29
N ALA A 87 14.78 2.66 -0.04
CA ALA A 87 15.91 3.05 -0.91
C ALA A 87 17.09 2.07 -0.76
N GLU A 88 18.00 2.12 -1.73
CA GLU A 88 19.21 1.34 -1.78
C GLU A 88 20.43 2.24 -2.01
N PHE A 89 21.50 1.96 -1.30
CA PHE A 89 22.81 2.56 -1.52
C PHE A 89 23.89 1.52 -1.23
N GLU A 90 24.62 1.07 -2.24
CA GLU A 90 25.66 0.02 -2.10
C GLU A 90 25.18 -1.19 -1.29
N ILE A 91 25.81 -1.46 -0.15
CA ILE A 91 25.45 -2.55 0.76
C ILE A 91 24.40 -2.14 1.80
N TRP A 92 23.85 -0.93 1.72
CA TRP A 92 22.88 -0.38 2.67
C TRP A 92 21.49 -0.37 2.08
N ARG A 93 20.49 -0.51 2.95
CA ARG A 93 19.07 -0.37 2.63
C ARG A 93 18.46 0.63 3.59
N ARG A 94 17.80 1.66 3.04
CA ARG A 94 16.95 2.51 3.85
C ARG A 94 15.68 1.73 4.14
N VAL A 95 15.33 1.61 5.41
CA VAL A 95 14.16 0.87 5.84
C VAL A 95 13.23 1.76 6.66
N ARG A 96 11.96 1.42 6.65
CA ARG A 96 10.91 1.99 7.48
C ARG A 96 10.24 0.85 8.24
N ASP A 97 9.97 1.05 9.54
CA ASP A 97 9.22 0.10 10.35
C ASP A 97 7.72 0.45 10.44
N SER A 98 6.97 -0.36 11.20
CA SER A 98 5.52 -0.19 11.41
C SER A 98 5.13 1.09 12.17
N GLU A 99 6.06 1.72 12.86
CA GLU A 99 5.86 2.97 13.58
C GLU A 99 6.30 4.18 12.76
N GLY A 100 6.79 3.95 11.51
CA GLY A 100 7.26 4.99 10.61
C GLY A 100 8.70 5.44 10.88
N VAL A 101 9.44 4.75 11.76
CA VAL A 101 10.85 5.07 12.01
C VAL A 101 11.69 4.65 10.82
N GLU A 102 12.50 5.57 10.28
CA GLU A 102 13.33 5.32 9.12
C GLU A 102 14.82 5.42 9.45
N GLY A 103 15.62 4.64 8.73
CA GLY A 103 17.08 4.67 8.81
C GLY A 103 17.71 3.62 7.90
N TRP A 104 19.01 3.42 8.05
CA TRP A 104 19.81 2.55 7.20
C TRP A 104 20.28 1.30 7.94
N VAL A 105 20.14 0.16 7.27
CA VAL A 105 20.62 -1.14 7.75
C VAL A 105 21.47 -1.82 6.67
N LEU A 106 22.41 -2.69 7.08
CA LEU A 106 23.17 -3.51 6.15
C LEU A 106 22.25 -4.54 5.48
N HIS A 107 22.35 -4.73 4.15
CA HIS A 107 21.56 -5.69 3.43
C HIS A 107 21.73 -7.13 3.93
N SER A 108 22.92 -7.47 4.45
CA SER A 108 23.22 -8.80 4.99
C SER A 108 22.43 -9.15 6.24
N LEU A 109 21.86 -8.14 6.92
CA LEU A 109 20.98 -8.29 8.09
C LEU A 109 19.50 -8.40 7.70
N LEU A 110 19.19 -8.35 6.41
CA LEU A 110 17.85 -8.50 5.86
C LEU A 110 17.68 -9.87 5.19
N SER A 111 16.46 -10.35 5.21
CA SER A 111 16.01 -11.59 4.57
C SER A 111 14.82 -11.30 3.66
N GLY A 112 14.79 -11.96 2.49
CA GLY A 112 13.61 -11.94 1.61
C GLY A 112 12.41 -12.74 2.13
N ARG A 113 12.53 -13.39 3.30
CA ARG A 113 11.39 -14.08 3.93
C ARG A 113 10.29 -13.06 4.23
N ARG A 114 9.08 -13.38 3.81
CA ARG A 114 7.93 -12.52 4.05
C ARG A 114 7.35 -12.81 5.43
N THR A 115 7.37 -11.81 6.27
CA THR A 115 6.75 -11.80 7.59
C THR A 115 5.81 -10.61 7.69
N ALA A 116 4.88 -10.68 8.63
CA ALA A 116 4.02 -9.57 8.97
C ALA A 116 3.96 -9.38 10.49
N LEU A 117 3.74 -8.14 10.88
CA LEU A 117 3.42 -7.76 12.25
C LEU A 117 1.89 -7.62 12.36
N VAL A 118 1.29 -8.26 13.34
CA VAL A 118 -0.13 -8.09 13.63
C VAL A 118 -0.38 -6.69 14.18
N THR A 119 -1.16 -5.90 13.43
CA THR A 119 -1.50 -4.52 13.75
C THR A 119 -3.02 -4.34 13.75
N PRO A 120 -3.70 -4.65 14.86
CA PRO A 120 -5.15 -4.52 14.92
C PRO A 120 -5.58 -3.07 14.71
N THR A 121 -6.78 -2.88 14.15
CA THR A 121 -7.31 -1.57 13.78
C THR A 121 -7.48 -0.63 14.98
N LYS A 122 -7.72 -1.20 16.17
CA LYS A 122 -7.84 -0.44 17.41
C LYS A 122 -6.78 -0.89 18.41
N LYS A 123 -6.18 0.08 19.10
CA LYS A 123 -5.16 -0.19 20.12
C LYS A 123 -5.73 -1.07 21.24
N GLY A 124 -5.00 -2.14 21.56
CA GLY A 124 -5.39 -3.10 22.60
C GLY A 124 -6.35 -4.20 22.15
N GLU A 125 -6.79 -4.20 20.88
CA GLU A 125 -7.53 -5.33 20.33
C GLU A 125 -6.57 -6.46 19.91
N SER A 126 -7.04 -7.68 20.02
CA SER A 126 -6.45 -8.85 19.40
C SER A 126 -7.07 -9.11 18.03
N SER A 127 -6.37 -9.83 17.17
CA SER A 127 -6.82 -10.18 15.83
C SER A 127 -7.14 -11.67 15.75
N PRO A 128 -8.39 -12.06 15.42
CA PRO A 128 -8.73 -13.44 15.20
C PRO A 128 -8.08 -13.97 13.93
N ILE A 129 -7.62 -15.22 13.95
CA ILE A 129 -7.25 -16.01 12.79
C ILE A 129 -8.21 -17.18 12.65
N TYR A 130 -8.50 -17.59 11.43
CA TYR A 130 -9.56 -18.56 11.12
C TYR A 130 -9.00 -19.78 10.39
N ALA A 131 -9.72 -20.90 10.45
CA ALA A 131 -9.36 -22.12 9.73
C ALA A 131 -9.44 -21.98 8.21
N ARG A 132 -10.22 -21.01 7.70
CA ARG A 132 -10.39 -20.68 6.27
C ARG A 132 -10.46 -19.16 6.10
N ALA A 133 -10.29 -18.66 4.87
CA ALA A 133 -10.36 -17.24 4.50
C ALA A 133 -11.81 -16.70 4.59
N SER A 134 -12.40 -16.70 5.77
CA SER A 134 -13.79 -16.27 6.03
C SER A 134 -13.98 -15.98 7.52
N THR A 135 -14.67 -14.89 7.84
CA THR A 135 -15.08 -14.57 9.23
C THR A 135 -16.15 -15.50 9.78
N ALA A 136 -16.82 -16.30 8.93
CA ALA A 136 -17.78 -17.32 9.32
C ALA A 136 -17.12 -18.71 9.55
N ALA A 137 -15.80 -18.83 9.32
CA ALA A 137 -15.08 -20.06 9.59
C ALA A 137 -14.74 -20.21 11.10
N ASP A 138 -14.39 -21.43 11.50
CA ASP A 138 -13.97 -21.70 12.86
C ASP A 138 -12.76 -20.85 13.25
N LEU A 139 -12.77 -20.35 14.47
CA LEU A 139 -11.64 -19.61 15.04
C LEU A 139 -10.48 -20.58 15.29
N ALA A 140 -9.32 -20.32 14.68
CA ALA A 140 -8.13 -21.13 14.88
C ALA A 140 -7.31 -20.63 16.08
N ALA A 141 -7.16 -19.29 16.23
CA ALA A 141 -6.52 -18.65 17.36
C ALA A 141 -6.84 -17.16 17.39
N THR A 142 -6.36 -16.46 18.40
CA THR A 142 -6.41 -15.00 18.51
C THR A 142 -5.00 -14.48 18.76
N LEU A 143 -4.56 -13.53 17.92
CA LEU A 143 -3.22 -12.98 17.99
C LEU A 143 -3.24 -11.57 18.58
N GLU A 144 -2.33 -11.30 19.50
CA GLU A 144 -2.15 -9.96 20.04
C GLU A 144 -1.43 -9.04 19.05
N ALA A 145 -1.57 -7.74 19.26
CA ALA A 145 -0.81 -6.73 18.56
C ALA A 145 0.71 -6.97 18.74
N GLY A 146 1.48 -6.80 17.68
CA GLY A 146 2.93 -6.98 17.71
C GLY A 146 3.39 -8.43 17.58
N VAL A 147 2.51 -9.41 17.43
CA VAL A 147 2.89 -10.78 17.06
C VAL A 147 3.46 -10.78 15.65
N ILE A 148 4.64 -11.41 15.48
CA ILE A 148 5.26 -11.61 14.17
C ILE A 148 4.80 -12.96 13.63
N ALA A 149 4.24 -12.95 12.42
CA ALA A 149 3.80 -14.15 11.72
C ALA A 149 4.55 -14.31 10.39
N ASN A 150 4.83 -15.55 9.98
CA ASN A 150 5.30 -15.84 8.63
C ASN A 150 4.10 -15.78 7.68
N ILE A 151 4.28 -15.15 6.53
CA ILE A 151 3.28 -15.14 5.47
C ILE A 151 3.54 -16.35 4.57
N ARG A 152 2.52 -17.18 4.37
CA ARG A 152 2.56 -18.33 3.45
C ARG A 152 1.97 -17.98 2.10
N SER A 153 0.83 -17.30 2.11
CA SER A 153 0.18 -16.79 0.91
C SER A 153 -0.78 -15.67 1.27
N CYS A 154 -1.07 -14.79 0.30
CA CYS A 154 -2.12 -13.78 0.40
C CYS A 154 -2.91 -13.74 -0.90
N ASP A 155 -4.23 -13.56 -0.83
CA ASP A 155 -5.12 -13.48 -1.99
C ASP A 155 -5.56 -12.05 -2.35
N GLY A 156 -5.14 -11.07 -1.55
CA GLY A 156 -5.51 -9.66 -1.64
C GLY A 156 -6.46 -9.20 -0.51
N ALA A 157 -7.17 -10.13 0.11
CA ALA A 157 -8.06 -9.84 1.25
C ALA A 157 -7.64 -10.59 2.52
N TRP A 158 -7.16 -11.81 2.36
CA TRP A 158 -6.75 -12.71 3.43
C TRP A 158 -5.32 -13.19 3.22
N CYS A 159 -4.60 -13.38 4.33
CA CYS A 159 -3.30 -14.04 4.33
C CYS A 159 -3.35 -15.31 5.17
N LEU A 160 -2.84 -16.41 4.63
CA LEU A 160 -2.48 -17.59 5.42
C LEU A 160 -1.16 -17.29 6.11
N VAL A 161 -1.19 -17.31 7.43
CA VAL A 161 -0.04 -17.04 8.29
C VAL A 161 0.23 -18.18 9.25
N ASP A 162 1.47 -18.31 9.68
CA ASP A 162 1.85 -19.19 10.76
C ASP A 162 2.94 -18.59 11.65
N GLY A 163 3.09 -19.19 12.82
CA GLY A 163 4.12 -18.85 13.80
C GLY A 163 4.22 -19.97 14.84
N GLU A 164 4.87 -19.67 15.96
CA GLU A 164 5.00 -20.61 17.06
C GLU A 164 3.61 -20.84 17.70
N GLY A 165 3.10 -22.06 17.55
CA GLY A 165 1.83 -22.48 18.15
C GLY A 165 0.56 -22.03 17.43
N PHE A 166 0.66 -21.40 16.25
CA PHE A 166 -0.54 -20.99 15.51
C PHE A 166 -0.37 -21.13 13.99
N LYS A 167 -1.49 -21.34 13.31
CA LYS A 167 -1.62 -21.28 11.85
C LYS A 167 -3.08 -20.98 11.50
N GLY A 168 -3.30 -20.06 10.54
CA GLY A 168 -4.65 -19.73 10.10
C GLY A 168 -4.68 -18.55 9.16
N TYR A 169 -5.89 -18.16 8.78
CA TYR A 169 -6.14 -17.03 7.88
C TYR A 169 -6.47 -15.79 8.69
N ILE A 170 -5.83 -14.67 8.35
CA ILE A 170 -6.07 -13.34 8.91
C ILE A 170 -6.42 -12.36 7.79
N GLN A 171 -7.27 -11.39 8.09
CA GLN A 171 -7.54 -10.31 7.15
C GLN A 171 -6.28 -9.48 6.91
N GLN A 172 -5.96 -9.23 5.65
CA GLN A 172 -4.73 -8.53 5.23
C GLN A 172 -4.60 -7.14 5.84
N VAL A 173 -5.71 -6.42 6.01
CA VAL A 173 -5.74 -5.09 6.64
C VAL A 173 -5.29 -5.06 8.12
N LYS A 174 -5.15 -6.21 8.76
CA LYS A 174 -4.66 -6.35 10.13
C LYS A 174 -3.18 -6.68 10.21
N LEU A 175 -2.47 -6.55 9.09
CA LEU A 175 -1.06 -6.88 8.97
C LEU A 175 -0.25 -5.69 8.46
N TRP A 176 0.87 -5.42 9.10
CA TRP A 176 1.99 -4.67 8.55
C TRP A 176 3.00 -5.65 7.98
N GLY A 177 3.46 -5.44 6.76
CA GLY A 177 4.36 -6.37 6.06
C GLY A 177 3.80 -6.87 4.74
N VAL A 178 2.57 -6.45 4.39
CA VAL A 178 1.91 -6.66 3.10
C VAL A 178 1.27 -5.37 2.63
N TYR A 179 1.28 -5.15 1.32
CA TYR A 179 0.56 -4.01 0.72
C TYR A 179 -0.92 -4.32 0.58
N PRO A 180 -1.79 -3.29 0.55
CA PRO A 180 -3.19 -3.48 0.20
C PRO A 180 -3.32 -4.26 -1.11
N ASP A 181 -4.24 -5.24 -1.14
CA ASP A 181 -4.53 -6.10 -2.30
C ASP A 181 -3.35 -6.92 -2.84
N GLU A 182 -2.21 -6.95 -2.13
CA GLU A 182 -1.04 -7.74 -2.52
C GLU A 182 -1.36 -9.23 -2.51
N LYS A 183 -0.98 -9.92 -3.61
CA LYS A 183 -1.07 -11.38 -3.73
C LYS A 183 0.30 -12.00 -3.59
N ILE A 184 0.42 -12.97 -2.68
CA ILE A 184 1.65 -13.71 -2.39
C ILE A 184 1.35 -15.20 -2.54
N GLN A 185 2.18 -15.88 -3.34
CA GLN A 185 2.10 -17.33 -3.60
C GLN A 185 3.29 -18.03 -2.98
#